data_22341aeacc94f865695f4d8b2c0537a7
#
_entry.id   22341aeacc94f865695f4d8b2c0537a7
#
_cell.length_a   1.000
_cell.length_b   1.000
_cell.length_c   1.000
_cell.angle_alpha   90.00
_cell.angle_beta   90.00
_cell.angle_gamma   90.00
#
_symmetry.space_group_name_H-M   'P 1'
#
loop_
_entity.id
_entity.type
_entity.pdbx_description
1 polymer ?
#
loop_
_entity_poly.entity_id
_entity_poly.type
_entity_poly.pdbx_seq_one_letter_code
_entity_poly.pdbx_strand_id
1 'polypeptide(L)'
;IDDIKQNPMDFVLGKSAKPGEPSWQSPWGNGRPGWHIECSAMSTCCLGNSFDIHGGGGDLLFPHHENEIAQSEAATGETYVNTWMHVGFVQVNAEKMSKSLNNFFTIREVLKQYHPEVLRYFIAASHYRSPLNYSDAALDQAKQALERFYTTLGAFARADAGEPADTASYEARFAAAMNDDFNTPEALAVLYELVREANRCDKACDATGAAQFANLLKRLGAVLGLLQHEPEAFRQAGTGDADFVASVEALVAEISAVRQAKNFQRSDELRAQLQGMGVAVEFSREGVRWRKAD
;
A
#
# COMPACT_ATOMS: atom_id res chain seq x y z
N ILE A 1 11.43 29.46 -27.97
CA ILE A 1 11.07 30.54 -27.03
C ILE A 1 9.96 31.32 -27.71
N ASP A 2 8.82 31.46 -27.02
CA ASP A 2 7.70 32.24 -27.53
C ASP A 2 8.13 33.71 -27.55
N ASP A 3 8.00 34.41 -28.69
CA ASP A 3 8.44 35.80 -28.85
C ASP A 3 7.77 36.80 -27.88
N ILE A 4 6.73 36.32 -27.16
CA ILE A 4 5.97 37.11 -26.17
C ILE A 4 6.68 37.14 -24.80
N LYS A 5 7.58 36.19 -24.49
CA LYS A 5 8.25 36.11 -23.19
C LYS A 5 9.44 37.08 -23.14
N GLN A 6 9.53 37.88 -22.08
CA GLN A 6 10.70 38.68 -21.79
C GLN A 6 11.86 37.84 -21.26
N ASN A 7 11.53 36.80 -20.48
CA ASN A 7 12.50 35.85 -19.95
C ASN A 7 12.06 34.42 -20.29
N PRO A 8 12.97 33.51 -20.64
CA PRO A 8 12.63 32.11 -20.88
C PRO A 8 11.89 31.42 -19.73
N MET A 9 12.09 31.91 -18.50
CA MET A 9 11.43 31.38 -17.30
C MET A 9 10.01 31.92 -17.09
N ASP A 10 9.58 32.95 -17.83
CA ASP A 10 8.21 33.47 -17.75
C ASP A 10 7.20 32.38 -18.10
N PHE A 11 6.11 32.33 -17.32
CA PHE A 11 5.06 31.36 -17.50
C PHE A 11 3.67 32.02 -17.52
N VAL A 12 2.68 31.28 -17.99
CA VAL A 12 1.34 31.80 -18.28
C VAL A 12 0.47 31.77 -17.02
N LEU A 13 0.00 32.93 -16.56
CA LEU A 13 -1.01 33.05 -15.50
C LEU A 13 -2.42 32.88 -16.03
N GLY A 14 -2.69 33.37 -17.25
CA GLY A 14 -3.99 33.23 -17.91
C GLY A 14 -3.84 33.19 -19.43
N LYS A 15 -4.79 32.58 -20.11
CA LYS A 15 -4.84 32.45 -21.58
C LYS A 15 -6.13 33.07 -22.10
N SER A 16 -6.05 33.78 -23.21
CA SER A 16 -7.26 34.22 -23.95
C SER A 16 -8.13 33.02 -24.33
N ALA A 17 -9.42 33.14 -24.15
CA ALA A 17 -10.36 32.08 -24.49
C ALA A 17 -10.45 31.88 -25.98
N LYS A 18 -10.53 30.62 -26.42
CA LYS A 18 -10.90 30.25 -27.78
C LYS A 18 -12.41 30.02 -27.87
N PRO A 19 -13.00 30.13 -29.06
CA PRO A 19 -14.43 29.83 -29.26
C PRO A 19 -14.78 28.42 -28.76
N GLY A 20 -15.80 28.33 -27.90
CA GLY A 20 -16.28 27.06 -27.35
C GLY A 20 -15.52 26.56 -26.09
N GLU A 21 -14.49 27.27 -25.64
CA GLU A 21 -13.80 26.97 -24.35
C GLU A 21 -14.53 27.66 -23.17
N PRO A 22 -14.52 27.05 -21.96
CA PRO A 22 -14.88 27.72 -20.73
C PRO A 22 -14.05 28.99 -20.54
N SER A 23 -14.68 30.11 -20.20
CA SER A 23 -13.95 31.36 -20.02
C SER A 23 -14.60 32.25 -18.98
N TRP A 24 -13.81 33.12 -18.40
CA TRP A 24 -14.22 34.11 -17.41
C TRP A 24 -13.75 35.51 -17.85
N GLN A 25 -14.49 36.53 -17.45
CA GLN A 25 -14.13 37.90 -17.70
C GLN A 25 -12.93 38.30 -16.83
N SER A 26 -11.93 38.93 -17.42
CA SER A 26 -10.76 39.48 -16.74
C SER A 26 -10.50 40.92 -17.20
N PRO A 27 -9.59 41.67 -16.53
CA PRO A 27 -9.21 43.02 -17.02
C PRO A 27 -8.60 43.02 -18.42
N TRP A 28 -8.13 41.87 -18.89
CA TRP A 28 -7.51 41.70 -20.22
C TRP A 28 -8.45 41.03 -21.25
N GLY A 29 -9.73 40.93 -20.93
CA GLY A 29 -10.73 40.26 -21.77
C GLY A 29 -11.13 38.87 -21.23
N ASN A 30 -11.93 38.15 -22.03
CA ASN A 30 -12.35 36.81 -21.66
C ASN A 30 -11.17 35.83 -21.78
N GLY A 31 -10.95 35.08 -20.74
CA GLY A 31 -9.84 34.13 -20.65
C GLY A 31 -10.08 32.98 -19.69
N ARG A 32 -9.14 32.10 -19.62
CA ARG A 32 -9.09 31.01 -18.65
C ARG A 32 -7.78 31.04 -17.87
N PRO A 33 -7.75 30.57 -16.62
CA PRO A 33 -6.53 30.48 -15.83
C PRO A 33 -5.51 29.54 -16.50
N GLY A 34 -4.25 29.80 -16.26
CA GLY A 34 -3.17 28.84 -16.52
C GLY A 34 -3.19 27.73 -15.48
N TRP A 35 -2.52 26.62 -15.78
CA TRP A 35 -2.52 25.45 -14.88
C TRP A 35 -1.96 25.77 -13.48
N HIS A 36 -0.84 26.48 -13.38
CA HIS A 36 -0.18 26.72 -12.09
C HIS A 36 -1.02 27.61 -11.15
N ILE A 37 -1.70 28.62 -11.72
CA ILE A 37 -2.53 29.54 -10.92
C ILE A 37 -3.77 28.88 -10.34
N GLU A 38 -4.28 27.81 -10.99
CA GLU A 38 -5.39 27.03 -10.46
C GLU A 38 -5.02 26.41 -9.12
N CYS A 39 -3.85 25.76 -9.03
CA CYS A 39 -3.36 25.14 -7.79
C CYS A 39 -3.11 26.16 -6.71
N SER A 40 -2.44 27.28 -7.02
CA SER A 40 -2.20 28.36 -6.05
C SER A 40 -3.51 28.94 -5.51
N ALA A 41 -4.47 29.23 -6.37
CA ALA A 41 -5.77 29.80 -5.97
C ALA A 41 -6.58 28.84 -5.10
N MET A 42 -6.65 27.55 -5.49
CA MET A 42 -7.35 26.53 -4.72
C MET A 42 -6.70 26.28 -3.36
N SER A 43 -5.38 26.15 -3.31
CA SER A 43 -4.66 25.97 -2.05
C SER A 43 -4.84 27.14 -1.10
N THR A 44 -4.68 28.36 -1.58
CA THR A 44 -4.89 29.58 -0.77
C THR A 44 -6.31 29.66 -0.26
N CYS A 45 -7.32 29.33 -1.10
CA CYS A 45 -8.72 29.37 -0.70
C CYS A 45 -9.05 28.32 0.38
N CYS A 46 -8.49 27.12 0.31
CA CYS A 46 -8.84 26.01 1.18
C CYS A 46 -7.95 25.91 2.43
N LEU A 47 -6.67 26.31 2.33
CA LEU A 47 -5.64 26.08 3.35
C LEU A 47 -5.03 27.36 3.89
N GLY A 48 -5.29 28.51 3.27
CA GLY A 48 -4.64 29.79 3.61
C GLY A 48 -3.41 30.05 2.75
N ASN A 49 -2.77 31.21 2.98
CA ASN A 49 -1.63 31.66 2.19
C ASN A 49 -0.38 30.81 2.42
N SER A 50 -0.27 30.24 3.61
CA SER A 50 0.84 29.36 4.01
C SER A 50 0.29 28.09 4.61
N PHE A 51 0.79 26.92 4.19
CA PHE A 51 0.34 25.62 4.70
C PHE A 51 1.51 24.64 4.87
N ASP A 52 1.25 23.52 5.56
CA ASP A 52 2.32 22.67 6.07
C ASP A 52 2.99 21.83 5.01
N ILE A 53 2.20 21.12 4.17
CA ILE A 53 2.72 20.10 3.26
C ILE A 53 2.06 20.21 1.88
N HIS A 54 2.89 20.24 0.83
CA HIS A 54 2.47 20.09 -0.55
C HIS A 54 3.23 18.92 -1.20
N GLY A 55 2.49 18.02 -1.84
CA GLY A 55 3.07 16.84 -2.47
C GLY A 55 2.76 16.70 -3.94
N GLY A 56 3.64 16.06 -4.69
CA GLY A 56 3.42 15.74 -6.09
C GLY A 56 4.42 14.77 -6.67
N GLY A 57 4.29 14.43 -7.94
CA GLY A 57 5.30 13.67 -8.66
C GLY A 57 6.59 14.45 -8.83
N GLY A 58 7.72 13.76 -8.93
CA GLY A 58 9.03 14.41 -9.14
C GLY A 58 9.11 15.27 -10.41
N ASP A 59 8.24 15.00 -11.40
CA ASP A 59 8.12 15.80 -12.63
C ASP A 59 7.40 17.14 -12.42
N LEU A 60 6.67 17.29 -11.33
CA LEU A 60 6.00 18.55 -10.98
C LEU A 60 6.93 19.54 -10.28
N LEU A 61 8.09 19.09 -9.75
CA LEU A 61 9.05 19.99 -9.11
C LEU A 61 9.34 21.20 -9.99
N PHE A 62 9.65 20.94 -11.25
CA PHE A 62 9.86 21.99 -12.25
C PHE A 62 9.13 21.62 -13.56
N PRO A 63 8.38 22.56 -14.17
CA PRO A 63 8.23 23.95 -13.75
C PRO A 63 7.04 24.23 -12.79
N HIS A 64 6.17 23.20 -12.51
CA HIS A 64 4.85 23.45 -11.91
C HIS A 64 4.94 24.03 -10.49
N HIS A 65 5.58 23.34 -9.58
CA HIS A 65 5.69 23.76 -8.16
C HIS A 65 6.52 25.04 -8.00
N GLU A 66 7.61 25.18 -8.76
CA GLU A 66 8.38 26.43 -8.76
C GLU A 66 7.53 27.62 -9.22
N ASN A 67 6.64 27.42 -10.20
CA ASN A 67 5.73 28.46 -10.66
C ASN A 67 4.61 28.73 -9.62
N GLU A 68 4.14 27.72 -8.90
CA GLU A 68 3.20 27.93 -7.79
C GLU A 68 3.83 28.77 -6.67
N ILE A 69 5.08 28.49 -6.30
CA ILE A 69 5.84 29.29 -5.33
C ILE A 69 5.94 30.73 -5.80
N ALA A 70 6.46 30.93 -7.02
CA ALA A 70 6.70 32.26 -7.57
C ALA A 70 5.42 33.11 -7.58
N GLN A 71 4.29 32.58 -8.03
CA GLN A 71 3.03 33.33 -8.09
C GLN A 71 2.37 33.53 -6.73
N SER A 72 2.40 32.52 -5.86
CA SER A 72 1.75 32.59 -4.54
C SER A 72 2.49 33.54 -3.61
N GLU A 73 3.81 33.42 -3.51
CA GLU A 73 4.64 34.28 -2.65
C GLU A 73 4.71 35.71 -3.17
N ALA A 74 4.73 35.93 -4.48
CA ALA A 74 4.64 37.27 -5.04
C ALA A 74 3.29 37.95 -4.77
N ALA A 75 2.21 37.18 -4.72
CA ALA A 75 0.86 37.73 -4.46
C ALA A 75 0.60 38.00 -2.97
N THR A 76 1.12 37.16 -2.08
CA THR A 76 0.79 37.20 -0.63
C THR A 76 1.88 37.82 0.23
N GLY A 77 3.13 37.74 -0.19
CA GLY A 77 4.30 38.11 0.62
C GLY A 77 4.63 37.13 1.73
N GLU A 78 3.99 35.95 1.74
CA GLU A 78 4.16 34.89 2.74
C GLU A 78 4.79 33.66 2.12
N THR A 79 5.49 32.82 2.90
CA THR A 79 5.97 31.51 2.46
C THR A 79 4.78 30.63 2.11
N TYR A 80 4.73 30.13 0.89
CA TYR A 80 3.59 29.36 0.38
C TYR A 80 3.48 27.98 1.05
N VAL A 81 4.57 27.20 1.09
CA VAL A 81 4.60 25.84 1.63
C VAL A 81 5.81 25.62 2.53
N ASN A 82 5.58 25.05 3.72
CA ASN A 82 6.66 24.75 4.66
C ASN A 82 7.46 23.50 4.29
N THR A 83 6.80 22.48 3.76
CA THR A 83 7.44 21.18 3.41
C THR A 83 6.95 20.67 2.07
N TRP A 84 7.88 20.41 1.17
CA TRP A 84 7.60 19.80 -0.14
C TRP A 84 7.93 18.33 -0.14
N MET A 85 7.01 17.51 -0.66
CA MET A 85 7.20 16.05 -0.79
C MET A 85 7.05 15.63 -2.25
N HIS A 86 8.10 15.03 -2.82
CA HIS A 86 8.07 14.56 -4.21
C HIS A 86 8.20 13.04 -4.26
N VAL A 87 7.26 12.37 -4.95
CA VAL A 87 7.23 10.92 -5.10
C VAL A 87 7.90 10.47 -6.39
N GLY A 88 8.53 9.31 -6.35
CA GLY A 88 9.05 8.64 -7.53
C GLY A 88 7.94 8.16 -8.47
N PHE A 89 8.30 7.92 -9.73
CA PHE A 89 7.34 7.45 -10.73
C PHE A 89 7.01 5.97 -10.57
N VAL A 90 5.76 5.61 -10.89
CA VAL A 90 5.43 4.21 -11.17
C VAL A 90 5.96 3.87 -12.56
N GLN A 91 6.76 2.82 -12.63
CA GLN A 91 7.32 2.26 -13.84
C GLN A 91 6.69 0.88 -14.12
N VAL A 92 6.64 0.49 -15.38
CA VAL A 92 6.27 -0.84 -15.82
C VAL A 92 7.41 -1.34 -16.70
N ASN A 93 8.06 -2.44 -16.31
CA ASN A 93 9.25 -2.96 -17.00
C ASN A 93 10.36 -1.91 -17.14
N ALA A 94 10.63 -1.14 -16.09
CA ALA A 94 11.59 -0.05 -16.02
C ALA A 94 11.31 1.15 -16.96
N GLU A 95 10.12 1.22 -17.57
CA GLU A 95 9.66 2.37 -18.34
C GLU A 95 8.58 3.14 -17.57
N LYS A 96 8.55 4.48 -17.67
CA LYS A 96 7.51 5.30 -17.02
C LYS A 96 6.13 4.84 -17.49
N MET A 97 5.24 4.55 -16.55
CA MET A 97 3.85 4.21 -16.86
C MET A 97 3.14 5.42 -17.47
N SER A 98 2.58 5.28 -18.67
CA SER A 98 1.82 6.33 -19.33
C SER A 98 0.79 5.78 -20.31
N LYS A 99 -0.28 6.55 -20.54
CA LYS A 99 -1.30 6.19 -21.55
C LYS A 99 -0.74 6.17 -22.97
N SER A 100 0.23 7.05 -23.26
CA SER A 100 0.86 7.14 -24.59
C SER A 100 1.72 5.93 -24.94
N LEU A 101 2.28 5.25 -23.94
CA LEU A 101 3.05 4.01 -24.10
C LEU A 101 2.19 2.74 -24.05
N ASN A 102 0.88 2.89 -23.83
CA ASN A 102 -0.07 1.78 -23.72
C ASN A 102 0.34 0.72 -22.67
N ASN A 103 1.09 1.14 -21.65
CA ASN A 103 1.50 0.34 -20.51
C ASN A 103 0.76 0.76 -19.22
N PHE A 104 -0.38 1.43 -19.37
CA PHE A 104 -1.21 1.95 -18.29
C PHE A 104 -2.26 0.91 -17.86
N PHE A 105 -2.38 0.69 -16.56
CA PHE A 105 -3.44 -0.06 -15.92
C PHE A 105 -3.97 0.70 -14.70
N THR A 106 -5.16 0.38 -14.27
CA THR A 106 -5.79 1.03 -13.12
C THR A 106 -5.64 0.18 -11.86
N ILE A 107 -5.63 0.84 -10.69
CA ILE A 107 -5.71 0.14 -9.39
C ILE A 107 -6.91 -0.82 -9.39
N ARG A 108 -8.05 -0.43 -9.97
CA ARG A 108 -9.27 -1.26 -10.07
C ARG A 108 -9.01 -2.58 -10.81
N GLU A 109 -8.16 -2.58 -11.82
CA GLU A 109 -7.80 -3.81 -12.55
C GLU A 109 -6.89 -4.69 -11.70
N VAL A 110 -5.89 -4.11 -11.02
CA VAL A 110 -5.03 -4.85 -10.09
C VAL A 110 -5.84 -5.50 -8.96
N LEU A 111 -6.81 -4.78 -8.39
CA LEU A 111 -7.66 -5.25 -7.31
C LEU A 111 -8.63 -6.39 -7.71
N LYS A 112 -8.77 -6.71 -8.99
CA LYS A 112 -9.47 -7.92 -9.42
C LYS A 112 -8.68 -9.21 -9.18
N GLN A 113 -7.36 -9.12 -9.05
CA GLN A 113 -6.44 -10.25 -8.93
C GLN A 113 -5.74 -10.30 -7.57
N TYR A 114 -5.47 -9.14 -6.97
CA TYR A 114 -4.73 -9.02 -5.72
C TYR A 114 -5.57 -8.37 -4.62
N HIS A 115 -5.37 -8.85 -3.40
CA HIS A 115 -5.96 -8.23 -2.21
C HIS A 115 -5.44 -6.78 -2.06
N PRO A 116 -6.26 -5.80 -1.64
CA PRO A 116 -5.85 -4.40 -1.50
C PRO A 116 -4.60 -4.18 -0.64
N GLU A 117 -4.45 -4.99 0.41
CA GLU A 117 -3.29 -4.91 1.30
C GLU A 117 -1.98 -5.37 0.64
N VAL A 118 -2.05 -6.28 -0.35
CA VAL A 118 -0.89 -6.67 -1.17
C VAL A 118 -0.37 -5.46 -1.94
N LEU A 119 -1.27 -4.71 -2.57
CA LEU A 119 -0.90 -3.49 -3.29
C LEU A 119 -0.34 -2.43 -2.32
N ARG A 120 -0.93 -2.26 -1.13
CA ARG A 120 -0.42 -1.37 -0.09
C ARG A 120 0.99 -1.79 0.36
N TYR A 121 1.20 -3.06 0.62
CA TYR A 121 2.51 -3.58 0.99
C TYR A 121 3.54 -3.35 -0.12
N PHE A 122 3.19 -3.62 -1.38
CA PHE A 122 4.05 -3.38 -2.53
C PHE A 122 4.54 -1.92 -2.60
N ILE A 123 3.62 -0.95 -2.39
CA ILE A 123 3.96 0.47 -2.36
C ILE A 123 4.86 0.79 -1.15
N ALA A 124 4.51 0.30 0.05
CA ALA A 124 5.26 0.56 1.28
C ALA A 124 6.64 -0.13 1.32
N ALA A 125 6.86 -1.15 0.50
CA ALA A 125 8.14 -1.85 0.41
C ALA A 125 9.22 -1.06 -0.36
N SER A 126 8.85 0.04 -0.98
CA SER A 126 9.77 0.98 -1.65
C SER A 126 9.72 2.35 -0.95
N HIS A 127 10.85 3.03 -0.87
CA HIS A 127 10.87 4.40 -0.39
C HIS A 127 10.08 5.30 -1.36
N TYR A 128 9.23 6.18 -0.87
CA TYR A 128 8.32 6.98 -1.71
C TYR A 128 9.02 7.87 -2.74
N ARG A 129 10.26 8.30 -2.47
CA ARG A 129 11.09 9.07 -3.44
C ARG A 129 11.66 8.22 -4.56
N SER A 130 11.73 6.91 -4.38
CA SER A 130 12.30 6.00 -5.38
C SER A 130 11.29 5.64 -6.47
N PRO A 131 11.72 5.41 -7.70
CA PRO A 131 10.84 4.83 -8.71
C PRO A 131 10.29 3.48 -8.25
N LEU A 132 8.99 3.28 -8.43
CA LEU A 132 8.30 2.04 -8.08
C LEU A 132 8.08 1.20 -9.35
N ASN A 133 8.86 0.13 -9.53
CA ASN A 133 8.72 -0.72 -10.70
C ASN A 133 7.64 -1.79 -10.48
N TYR A 134 6.49 -1.61 -11.11
CA TYR A 134 5.39 -2.56 -11.10
C TYR A 134 5.70 -3.75 -12.01
N SER A 135 5.43 -4.94 -11.48
CA SER A 135 5.28 -6.19 -12.24
C SER A 135 4.43 -7.16 -11.42
N ASP A 136 3.81 -8.13 -12.09
CA ASP A 136 3.04 -9.18 -11.42
C ASP A 136 3.95 -9.96 -10.44
N ALA A 137 5.18 -10.25 -10.83
CA ALA A 137 6.16 -10.89 -9.96
C ALA A 137 6.45 -10.08 -8.68
N ALA A 138 6.46 -8.75 -8.75
CA ALA A 138 6.65 -7.90 -7.57
C ALA A 138 5.41 -7.93 -6.64
N LEU A 139 4.21 -7.99 -7.20
CA LEU A 139 2.99 -8.18 -6.41
C LEU A 139 2.91 -9.58 -5.79
N ASP A 140 3.35 -10.61 -6.48
CA ASP A 140 3.44 -11.97 -5.94
C ASP A 140 4.42 -12.05 -4.77
N GLN A 141 5.57 -11.36 -4.86
CA GLN A 141 6.51 -11.22 -3.75
C GLN A 141 5.89 -10.47 -2.56
N ALA A 142 5.14 -9.40 -2.82
CA ALA A 142 4.41 -8.65 -1.79
C ALA A 142 3.35 -9.53 -1.10
N LYS A 143 2.61 -10.33 -1.87
CA LYS A 143 1.64 -11.31 -1.37
C LYS A 143 2.32 -12.33 -0.45
N GLN A 144 3.41 -12.95 -0.88
CA GLN A 144 4.16 -13.91 -0.08
C GLN A 144 4.73 -13.30 1.22
N ALA A 145 5.15 -12.03 1.18
CA ALA A 145 5.61 -11.32 2.36
C ALA A 145 4.48 -11.14 3.39
N LEU A 146 3.32 -10.68 2.95
CA LEU A 146 2.13 -10.55 3.80
C LEU A 146 1.64 -11.90 4.33
N GLU A 147 1.64 -12.94 3.52
CA GLU A 147 1.29 -14.29 3.95
C GLU A 147 2.17 -14.79 5.10
N ARG A 148 3.47 -14.45 5.10
CA ARG A 148 4.37 -14.77 6.24
C ARG A 148 3.97 -14.04 7.50
N PHE A 149 3.60 -12.76 7.41
CA PHE A 149 3.13 -11.98 8.54
C PHE A 149 1.82 -12.56 9.09
N TYR A 150 0.83 -12.80 8.24
CA TYR A 150 -0.44 -13.40 8.63
C TYR A 150 -0.31 -14.83 9.16
N THR A 151 0.63 -15.61 8.64
CA THR A 151 0.94 -16.93 9.19
C THR A 151 1.45 -16.83 10.63
N THR A 152 2.34 -15.88 10.92
CA THR A 152 2.83 -15.62 12.27
C THR A 152 1.70 -15.16 13.21
N LEU A 153 0.84 -14.26 12.75
CA LEU A 153 -0.31 -13.81 13.53
C LEU A 153 -1.29 -14.95 13.82
N GLY A 154 -1.63 -15.75 12.82
CA GLY A 154 -2.56 -16.87 12.96
C GLY A 154 -2.01 -18.00 13.84
N ALA A 155 -0.69 -18.16 13.92
CA ALA A 155 -0.07 -19.17 14.76
C ALA A 155 0.08 -18.71 16.22
N PHE A 156 0.40 -17.44 16.46
CA PHE A 156 0.90 -17.00 17.76
C PHE A 156 0.11 -15.86 18.39
N ALA A 157 -0.54 -14.95 17.66
CA ALA A 157 -1.18 -13.77 18.26
C ALA A 157 -2.30 -14.16 19.23
N ARG A 158 -2.23 -13.62 20.46
CA ARG A 158 -3.22 -13.83 21.52
C ARG A 158 -3.41 -12.54 22.32
N ALA A 159 -4.64 -12.11 22.48
CA ALA A 159 -4.97 -10.83 23.12
C ALA A 159 -4.47 -10.72 24.57
N ASP A 160 -4.36 -11.83 25.30
CA ASP A 160 -3.97 -11.90 26.70
C ASP A 160 -2.46 -11.94 26.95
N ALA A 161 -1.66 -12.12 25.91
CA ALA A 161 -0.20 -12.29 26.05
C ALA A 161 0.56 -10.98 26.35
N GLY A 162 -0.04 -9.81 26.05
CA GLY A 162 0.67 -8.53 26.15
C GLY A 162 1.74 -8.33 25.05
N GLU A 163 2.80 -7.62 25.39
CA GLU A 163 3.94 -7.33 24.51
C GLU A 163 5.27 -7.72 25.15
N PRO A 164 6.35 -7.91 24.35
CA PRO A 164 7.66 -8.31 24.88
C PRO A 164 8.30 -7.22 25.74
N ALA A 165 9.20 -7.60 26.63
CA ALA A 165 9.90 -6.68 27.55
C ALA A 165 10.75 -5.62 26.82
N ASP A 166 11.23 -5.92 25.61
CA ASP A 166 12.06 -5.04 24.78
C ASP A 166 11.24 -4.24 23.73
N THR A 167 9.91 -4.17 23.89
CA THR A 167 8.98 -3.42 23.02
C THR A 167 9.51 -2.02 22.68
N ALA A 168 9.98 -1.28 23.68
CA ALA A 168 10.49 0.08 23.49
C ALA A 168 11.67 0.16 22.49
N SER A 169 12.51 -0.87 22.41
CA SER A 169 13.60 -0.94 21.43
C SER A 169 13.09 -1.08 19.99
N TYR A 170 12.11 -1.95 19.75
CA TYR A 170 11.50 -2.12 18.43
C TYR A 170 10.71 -0.89 18.00
N GLU A 171 9.95 -0.29 18.93
CA GLU A 171 9.22 0.96 18.67
C GLU A 171 10.17 2.11 18.33
N ALA A 172 11.26 2.27 19.08
CA ALA A 172 12.24 3.31 18.81
C ALA A 172 12.88 3.16 17.43
N ARG A 173 13.20 1.94 17.01
CA ARG A 173 13.78 1.65 15.68
C ARG A 173 12.77 1.86 14.58
N PHE A 174 11.53 1.41 14.77
CA PHE A 174 10.43 1.66 13.83
C PHE A 174 10.17 3.16 13.69
N ALA A 175 10.07 3.89 14.81
CA ALA A 175 9.87 5.33 14.80
C ALA A 175 11.07 6.07 14.16
N ALA A 176 12.30 5.65 14.43
CA ALA A 176 13.48 6.23 13.80
C ALA A 176 13.44 6.09 12.27
N ALA A 177 13.06 4.92 11.76
CA ALA A 177 12.88 4.70 10.32
C ALA A 177 11.77 5.59 9.74
N MET A 178 10.63 5.69 10.42
CA MET A 178 9.53 6.54 9.96
C MET A 178 9.83 8.04 10.06
N ASN A 179 10.66 8.45 11.02
CA ASN A 179 11.12 9.84 11.18
C ASN A 179 12.27 10.20 10.23
N ASP A 180 12.90 9.22 9.61
CA ASP A 180 13.89 9.41 8.56
C ASP A 180 13.19 9.42 7.18
N ASP A 181 12.50 10.51 6.92
CA ASP A 181 11.82 10.77 5.64
C ASP A 181 10.86 9.64 5.23
N PHE A 182 10.10 9.11 6.19
CA PHE A 182 9.16 8.00 5.97
C PHE A 182 9.82 6.76 5.32
N ASN A 183 10.95 6.33 5.84
CA ASN A 183 11.68 5.15 5.35
C ASN A 183 10.93 3.84 5.69
N THR A 184 9.82 3.64 4.97
CA THR A 184 8.97 2.46 5.15
C THR A 184 9.68 1.12 4.89
N PRO A 185 10.68 1.01 3.98
CA PRO A 185 11.48 -0.21 3.86
C PRO A 185 12.19 -0.60 5.16
N GLU A 186 12.83 0.35 5.85
CA GLU A 186 13.48 0.10 7.15
C GLU A 186 12.47 -0.22 8.26
N ALA A 187 11.31 0.46 8.26
CA ALA A 187 10.22 0.12 9.16
C ALA A 187 9.72 -1.31 8.96
N LEU A 188 9.58 -1.77 7.72
CA LEU A 188 9.24 -3.15 7.38
C LEU A 188 10.32 -4.15 7.81
N ALA A 189 11.61 -3.78 7.79
CA ALA A 189 12.69 -4.62 8.29
C ALA A 189 12.50 -4.95 9.78
N VAL A 190 12.02 -3.99 10.58
CA VAL A 190 11.65 -4.23 12.00
C VAL A 190 10.52 -5.25 12.11
N LEU A 191 9.50 -5.19 11.25
CA LEU A 191 8.42 -6.17 11.25
C LEU A 191 8.92 -7.58 10.93
N TYR A 192 9.85 -7.73 10.00
CA TYR A 192 10.47 -9.03 9.71
C TYR A 192 11.28 -9.58 10.88
N GLU A 193 11.92 -8.71 11.67
CA GLU A 193 12.59 -9.14 12.89
C GLU A 193 11.61 -9.70 13.91
N LEU A 194 10.46 -9.04 14.11
CA LEU A 194 9.41 -9.53 15.00
C LEU A 194 8.90 -10.93 14.60
N VAL A 195 8.75 -11.19 13.29
CA VAL A 195 8.43 -12.52 12.79
C VAL A 195 9.52 -13.53 13.16
N ARG A 196 10.80 -13.17 13.02
CA ARG A 196 11.92 -14.06 13.38
C ARG A 196 11.94 -14.36 14.89
N GLU A 197 11.70 -13.34 15.72
CA GLU A 197 11.65 -13.50 17.17
C GLU A 197 10.47 -14.36 17.63
N ALA A 198 9.27 -14.16 17.08
CA ALA A 198 8.12 -15.01 17.34
C ALA A 198 8.41 -16.48 17.04
N ASN A 199 8.98 -16.77 15.87
CA ASN A 199 9.36 -18.13 15.49
C ASN A 199 10.52 -18.68 16.34
N ARG A 200 11.43 -17.84 16.83
CA ARG A 200 12.50 -18.25 17.75
C ARG A 200 11.96 -18.68 19.10
N CYS A 201 11.01 -17.89 19.65
CA CYS A 201 10.33 -18.22 20.90
C CYS A 201 9.55 -19.54 20.78
N ASP A 202 8.82 -19.76 19.69
CA ASP A 202 8.10 -21.01 19.44
C ASP A 202 9.03 -22.22 19.44
N LYS A 203 10.17 -22.13 18.75
CA LYS A 203 11.18 -23.20 18.74
C LYS A 203 11.79 -23.46 20.14
N ALA A 204 11.81 -22.45 20.99
CA ALA A 204 12.27 -22.57 22.38
C ALA A 204 11.13 -23.02 23.33
N CYS A 205 9.95 -23.37 22.81
CA CYS A 205 8.75 -23.71 23.58
C CYS A 205 8.24 -22.54 24.47
N ASP A 206 8.57 -21.30 24.13
CA ASP A 206 8.07 -20.08 24.76
C ASP A 206 6.84 -19.55 24.01
N ALA A 207 5.70 -20.14 24.28
CA ALA A 207 4.45 -19.74 23.62
C ALA A 207 4.02 -18.31 23.99
N THR A 208 4.35 -17.83 25.19
CA THR A 208 4.05 -16.47 25.64
C THR A 208 4.89 -15.45 24.87
N GLY A 209 6.19 -15.66 24.78
CA GLY A 209 7.08 -14.79 24.00
C GLY A 209 6.71 -14.76 22.51
N ALA A 210 6.37 -15.91 21.92
CA ALA A 210 5.90 -15.96 20.53
C ALA A 210 4.63 -15.11 20.32
N ALA A 211 3.66 -15.19 21.23
CA ALA A 211 2.44 -14.42 21.18
C ALA A 211 2.70 -12.90 21.38
N GLN A 212 3.60 -12.53 22.28
CA GLN A 212 3.96 -11.14 22.54
C GLN A 212 4.59 -10.48 21.30
N PHE A 213 5.55 -11.15 20.62
CA PHE A 213 6.14 -10.64 19.38
C PHE A 213 5.12 -10.55 18.22
N ALA A 214 4.19 -11.50 18.13
CA ALA A 214 3.11 -11.44 17.15
C ALA A 214 2.14 -10.27 17.39
N ASN A 215 1.83 -9.97 18.65
CA ASN A 215 1.00 -8.80 19.00
C ASN A 215 1.70 -7.48 18.63
N LEU A 216 2.99 -7.37 18.92
CA LEU A 216 3.78 -6.19 18.56
C LEU A 216 3.88 -6.04 17.03
N LEU A 217 4.06 -7.15 16.29
CA LEU A 217 4.02 -7.17 14.82
C LEU A 217 2.69 -6.59 14.30
N LYS A 218 1.55 -7.05 14.83
CA LYS A 218 0.22 -6.55 14.43
C LYS A 218 0.09 -5.05 14.68
N ARG A 219 0.52 -4.59 15.85
CA ARG A 219 0.40 -3.20 16.26
C ARG A 219 1.27 -2.25 15.41
N LEU A 220 2.54 -2.59 15.19
CA LEU A 220 3.42 -1.77 14.34
C LEU A 220 3.03 -1.84 12.87
N GLY A 221 2.59 -3.00 12.37
CA GLY A 221 2.05 -3.15 11.02
C GLY A 221 0.83 -2.27 10.76
N ALA A 222 -0.01 -2.07 11.79
CA ALA A 222 -1.20 -1.22 11.71
C ALA A 222 -0.86 0.25 11.38
N VAL A 223 0.30 0.75 11.81
CA VAL A 223 0.77 2.12 11.49
C VAL A 223 0.92 2.30 9.97
N LEU A 224 1.35 1.25 9.26
CA LEU A 224 1.46 1.23 7.80
C LEU A 224 0.14 0.86 7.10
N GLY A 225 -0.94 0.65 7.86
CA GLY A 225 -2.23 0.16 7.36
C GLY A 225 -2.15 -1.29 6.88
N LEU A 226 -1.21 -2.08 7.44
CA LEU A 226 -1.05 -3.50 7.20
C LEU A 226 -1.59 -4.31 8.39
N LEU A 227 -1.85 -5.61 8.16
CA LEU A 227 -2.28 -6.56 9.19
C LEU A 227 -3.63 -6.19 9.84
N GLN A 228 -4.54 -5.64 9.02
CA GLN A 228 -5.85 -5.17 9.46
C GLN A 228 -6.93 -6.25 9.44
N HIS A 229 -6.65 -7.39 8.85
CA HIS A 229 -7.59 -8.50 8.69
C HIS A 229 -7.30 -9.63 9.68
N GLU A 230 -8.31 -10.45 9.91
CA GLU A 230 -8.07 -11.73 10.59
C GLU A 230 -7.27 -12.64 9.64
N PRO A 231 -6.29 -13.40 10.17
CA PRO A 231 -5.38 -14.20 9.35
C PRO A 231 -6.08 -15.16 8.38
N GLU A 232 -7.17 -15.76 8.83
CA GLU A 232 -7.95 -16.69 8.02
C GLU A 232 -8.70 -15.94 6.90
N ALA A 233 -9.30 -14.80 7.22
CA ALA A 233 -10.00 -13.96 6.24
C ALA A 233 -9.04 -13.45 5.14
N PHE A 234 -7.80 -13.08 5.50
CA PHE A 234 -6.79 -12.66 4.52
C PHE A 234 -6.41 -13.82 3.58
N ARG A 235 -6.22 -15.04 4.09
CA ARG A 235 -5.89 -16.22 3.28
C ARG A 235 -6.99 -16.62 2.31
N GLN A 236 -8.24 -16.40 2.71
CA GLN A 236 -9.42 -16.68 1.90
C GLN A 236 -9.77 -15.52 0.96
N ALA A 237 -9.25 -14.32 1.21
CA ALA A 237 -9.46 -13.16 0.36
C ALA A 237 -8.84 -13.38 -1.03
N GLY A 238 -9.64 -13.20 -2.07
CA GLY A 238 -9.25 -13.48 -3.47
C GLY A 238 -9.81 -14.79 -4.01
N THR A 239 -10.56 -15.54 -3.22
CA THR A 239 -11.32 -16.69 -3.72
C THR A 239 -12.63 -16.29 -4.44
N GLY A 240 -13.01 -15.02 -4.37
CA GLY A 240 -13.91 -14.30 -5.31
C GLY A 240 -15.40 -14.58 -5.19
N ASP A 241 -15.84 -15.73 -4.71
CA ASP A 241 -17.25 -16.13 -4.69
C ASP A 241 -17.62 -16.67 -3.30
N ALA A 242 -18.61 -16.07 -2.65
CA ALA A 242 -19.12 -16.55 -1.36
C ALA A 242 -19.61 -18.00 -1.46
N ASP A 243 -20.19 -18.38 -2.59
CA ASP A 243 -20.65 -19.75 -2.85
C ASP A 243 -19.47 -20.72 -3.00
N PHE A 244 -18.35 -20.26 -3.60
CA PHE A 244 -17.12 -21.04 -3.67
C PHE A 244 -16.54 -21.26 -2.27
N VAL A 245 -16.42 -20.21 -1.46
CA VAL A 245 -15.92 -20.31 -0.08
C VAL A 245 -16.79 -21.27 0.73
N ALA A 246 -18.11 -21.13 0.68
CA ALA A 246 -19.04 -22.03 1.36
C ALA A 246 -18.89 -23.50 0.94
N SER A 247 -18.67 -23.73 -0.37
CA SER A 247 -18.43 -25.07 -0.91
C SER A 247 -17.13 -25.68 -0.41
N VAL A 248 -16.05 -24.88 -0.36
CA VAL A 248 -14.75 -25.30 0.17
C VAL A 248 -14.82 -25.59 1.67
N GLU A 249 -15.48 -24.73 2.44
CA GLU A 249 -15.65 -24.92 3.90
C GLU A 249 -16.45 -26.19 4.22
N ALA A 250 -17.48 -26.49 3.43
CA ALA A 250 -18.25 -27.75 3.59
C ALA A 250 -17.35 -28.99 3.37
N LEU A 251 -16.50 -28.98 2.33
CA LEU A 251 -15.57 -30.08 2.05
C LEU A 251 -14.48 -30.20 3.12
N VAL A 252 -13.97 -29.08 3.64
CA VAL A 252 -12.98 -29.04 4.74
C VAL A 252 -13.57 -29.58 6.04
N ALA A 253 -14.83 -29.22 6.35
CA ALA A 253 -15.55 -29.78 7.48
C ALA A 253 -15.75 -31.31 7.34
N GLU A 254 -16.10 -31.79 6.14
CA GLU A 254 -16.19 -33.23 5.86
C GLU A 254 -14.83 -33.91 6.03
N ILE A 255 -13.73 -33.34 5.54
CA ILE A 255 -12.36 -33.89 5.76
C ILE A 255 -12.08 -34.04 7.25
N SER A 256 -12.41 -33.02 8.04
CA SER A 256 -12.21 -33.06 9.50
C SER A 256 -12.99 -34.20 10.16
N ALA A 257 -14.24 -34.38 9.78
CA ALA A 257 -15.11 -35.43 10.31
C ALA A 257 -14.62 -36.83 9.92
N VAL A 258 -14.29 -37.07 8.64
CA VAL A 258 -13.84 -38.40 8.16
C VAL A 258 -12.45 -38.76 8.73
N ARG A 259 -11.60 -37.79 9.03
CA ARG A 259 -10.32 -38.07 9.71
C ARG A 259 -10.50 -38.42 11.17
N GLN A 260 -11.42 -37.79 11.89
CA GLN A 260 -11.80 -38.19 13.24
C GLN A 260 -12.33 -39.61 13.27
N ALA A 261 -13.09 -40.00 12.23
CA ALA A 261 -13.60 -41.34 12.05
C ALA A 261 -12.53 -42.34 11.52
N LYS A 262 -11.26 -41.91 11.32
CA LYS A 262 -10.13 -42.66 10.76
C LYS A 262 -10.37 -43.21 9.34
N ASN A 263 -11.26 -42.60 8.57
CA ASN A 263 -11.50 -42.94 7.15
C ASN A 263 -10.53 -42.12 6.27
N PHE A 264 -9.30 -42.60 6.16
CA PHE A 264 -8.24 -41.90 5.44
C PHE A 264 -8.47 -41.90 3.92
N GLN A 265 -9.06 -42.98 3.38
CA GLN A 265 -9.35 -43.07 1.94
C GLN A 265 -10.28 -41.91 1.51
N ARG A 266 -11.38 -41.73 2.24
CA ARG A 266 -12.33 -40.62 1.94
C ARG A 266 -11.68 -39.24 2.13
N SER A 267 -10.81 -39.10 3.12
CA SER A 267 -10.05 -37.87 3.33
C SER A 267 -9.15 -37.54 2.13
N ASP A 268 -8.50 -38.52 1.52
CA ASP A 268 -7.63 -38.33 0.36
C ASP A 268 -8.45 -38.00 -0.90
N GLU A 269 -9.63 -38.60 -1.09
CA GLU A 269 -10.56 -38.26 -2.17
C GLU A 269 -11.01 -36.79 -2.09
N LEU A 270 -11.43 -36.35 -0.91
CA LEU A 270 -11.86 -34.97 -0.68
C LEU A 270 -10.71 -33.95 -0.87
N ARG A 271 -9.50 -34.34 -0.46
CA ARG A 271 -8.30 -33.51 -0.68
C ARG A 271 -8.00 -33.38 -2.18
N ALA A 272 -8.11 -34.47 -2.96
CA ALA A 272 -7.95 -34.42 -4.41
C ALA A 272 -9.03 -33.55 -5.07
N GLN A 273 -10.27 -33.58 -4.57
CA GLN A 273 -11.35 -32.72 -5.03
C GLN A 273 -11.04 -31.24 -4.79
N LEU A 274 -10.61 -30.87 -3.57
CA LEU A 274 -10.21 -29.51 -3.24
C LEU A 274 -9.01 -29.05 -4.08
N GLN A 275 -8.03 -29.90 -4.30
CA GLN A 275 -6.90 -29.60 -5.17
C GLN A 275 -7.35 -29.35 -6.63
N GLY A 276 -8.34 -30.12 -7.13
CA GLY A 276 -8.95 -29.89 -8.43
C GLY A 276 -9.73 -28.57 -8.53
N MET A 277 -10.17 -28.01 -7.38
CA MET A 277 -10.79 -26.69 -7.27
C MET A 277 -9.75 -25.56 -7.07
N GLY A 278 -8.45 -25.86 -7.15
CA GLY A 278 -7.40 -24.87 -6.88
C GLY A 278 -7.25 -24.51 -5.40
N VAL A 279 -7.53 -25.44 -4.49
CA VAL A 279 -7.44 -25.23 -3.04
C VAL A 279 -6.40 -26.18 -2.44
N ALA A 280 -5.43 -25.61 -1.68
CA ALA A 280 -4.48 -26.36 -0.88
C ALA A 280 -5.00 -26.49 0.56
N VAL A 281 -4.87 -27.70 1.13
CA VAL A 281 -5.32 -28.02 2.49
C VAL A 281 -4.13 -28.30 3.37
N GLU A 282 -4.08 -27.66 4.53
CA GLU A 282 -3.06 -27.83 5.57
C GLU A 282 -3.67 -28.45 6.81
N PHE A 283 -2.97 -29.47 7.35
CA PHE A 283 -3.38 -30.17 8.57
C PHE A 283 -2.54 -29.71 9.74
N SER A 284 -3.17 -29.22 10.82
CA SER A 284 -2.53 -28.84 12.06
C SER A 284 -3.12 -29.59 13.26
N ARG A 285 -2.52 -29.42 14.45
CA ARG A 285 -3.07 -29.95 15.71
C ARG A 285 -4.41 -29.30 16.08
N GLU A 286 -4.66 -28.10 15.58
CA GLU A 286 -5.86 -27.29 15.85
C GLU A 286 -6.99 -27.55 14.85
N GLY A 287 -6.73 -28.29 13.76
CA GLY A 287 -7.72 -28.62 12.75
C GLY A 287 -7.19 -28.60 11.32
N VAL A 288 -8.12 -28.56 10.38
CA VAL A 288 -7.86 -28.52 8.93
C VAL A 288 -8.03 -27.07 8.47
N ARG A 289 -7.03 -26.52 7.82
CA ARG A 289 -7.03 -25.17 7.23
C ARG A 289 -6.88 -25.25 5.73
N TRP A 290 -7.34 -24.25 5.02
CA TRP A 290 -7.21 -24.21 3.57
C TRP A 290 -6.77 -22.84 3.07
N ARG A 291 -6.16 -22.83 1.88
CA ARG A 291 -5.83 -21.62 1.12
C ARG A 291 -6.04 -21.90 -0.36
N LYS A 292 -6.18 -20.84 -1.17
CA LYS A 292 -6.13 -20.98 -2.63
C LYS A 292 -4.75 -21.51 -3.03
N ALA A 293 -4.69 -22.50 -3.90
CA ALA A 293 -3.43 -22.95 -4.51
C ALA A 293 -2.97 -21.88 -5.51
N ASP A 294 -1.67 -21.63 -5.54
CA ASP A 294 -1.04 -20.69 -6.48
C ASP A 294 -1.09 -21.22 -7.91
#